data_de292404a6375dfdf5890ba7b97cb1b8
#
_entry.id   de292404a6375dfdf5890ba7b97cb1b8
#
_cell.length_a   1.000
_cell.length_b   1.000
_cell.length_c   1.000
_cell.angle_alpha   90.00
_cell.angle_beta   90.00
_cell.angle_gamma   90.00
#
_symmetry.space_group_name_H-M   'P 1'
#
loop_
_entity.id
_entity.type
_entity.pdbx_description
1 polymer ?
#
loop_
_entity_poly.entity_id
_entity_poly.type
_entity_poly.pdbx_seq_one_letter_code
_entity_poly.pdbx_strand_id
1 'polypeptide(L)' 'MKLNIKGVIVPNDYKHVYDYFGIESTSAKDVSDALDAANGQPLEVYINSGGGYVRAGNEIYTLLSEYGG' A
#
# COMPACT_ATOMS: atom_id res chain seq x y z
N MET A 1 -4.23 10.58 -10.64
CA MET A 1 -3.94 10.40 -9.22
C MET A 1 -2.73 9.51 -9.03
N LYS A 2 -1.96 9.76 -8.02
CA LYS A 2 -0.73 9.01 -7.75
C LYS A 2 -0.85 8.20 -6.47
N LEU A 3 -0.37 6.97 -6.50
CA LEU A 3 -0.25 6.13 -5.32
C LEU A 3 1.22 5.75 -5.12
N ASN A 4 1.76 6.06 -3.96
CA ASN A 4 3.14 5.72 -3.62
C ASN A 4 3.15 4.52 -2.67
N ILE A 5 3.82 3.46 -3.08
CA ILE A 5 4.09 2.30 -2.23
C ILE A 5 5.56 2.38 -1.87
N LYS A 6 5.84 2.73 -0.63
CA LYS A 6 7.21 3.03 -0.22
C LYS A 6 7.51 2.51 1.18
N GLY A 7 8.78 2.34 1.46
CA GLY A 7 9.23 1.82 2.74
C GLY A 7 8.98 0.33 2.87
N VAL A 8 8.82 -0.14 4.09
CA VAL A 8 8.58 -1.56 4.37
C VAL A 8 7.10 -1.88 4.12
N ILE A 9 6.84 -3.00 3.46
CA ILE A 9 5.46 -3.47 3.27
C ILE A 9 5.08 -4.29 4.50
N VAL A 10 4.05 -3.85 5.22
CA VAL A 10 3.69 -4.41 6.52
C VAL A 10 2.22 -4.79 6.60
N PRO A 11 1.86 -5.78 7.45
CA PRO A 11 0.45 -6.06 7.75
C PRO A 11 -0.21 -4.85 8.42
N ASN A 12 -1.52 -4.72 8.24
CA ASN A 12 -2.28 -3.63 8.84
C ASN A 12 -2.08 -3.54 10.35
N ASP A 13 -1.99 -4.69 11.01
CA ASP A 13 -1.87 -4.76 12.47
C ASP A 13 -0.54 -4.19 12.96
N TYR A 14 0.47 -4.15 12.12
CA TYR A 14 1.81 -3.68 12.49
C TYR A 14 2.09 -2.24 12.05
N LYS A 15 1.21 -1.66 11.26
CA LYS A 15 1.44 -0.31 10.73
C LYS A 15 1.70 0.71 11.83
N HIS A 16 0.92 0.67 12.91
CA HIS A 16 1.08 1.61 14.00
C HIS A 16 2.42 1.46 14.73
N VAL A 17 2.98 0.25 14.76
CA VAL A 17 4.29 0.01 15.37
C VAL A 17 5.38 0.71 14.56
N TYR A 18 5.33 0.57 13.24
CA TYR A 18 6.29 1.21 12.36
C TYR A 18 6.15 2.73 12.41
N ASP A 19 4.92 3.23 12.45
CA ASP A 19 4.66 4.68 12.58
C ASP A 19 5.23 5.21 13.90
N TYR A 20 5.07 4.45 14.99
CA TYR A 20 5.60 4.84 16.29
C TYR A 20 7.12 5.04 16.25
N PHE A 21 7.83 4.16 15.55
CA PHE A 21 9.29 4.25 15.46
C PHE A 21 9.75 5.15 14.30
N GLY A 22 8.84 5.81 13.59
CA GLY A 22 9.20 6.68 12.49
C GLY A 22 9.74 5.96 11.27
N ILE A 23 9.43 4.67 11.11
CA ILE A 23 9.87 3.88 9.98
C ILE A 23 8.83 3.98 8.87
N GLU A 24 9.26 4.40 7.67
CA GLU A 24 8.38 4.50 6.52
C GLU A 24 7.86 3.12 6.14
N SER A 25 6.54 2.99 5.97
CA SER A 25 5.91 1.71 5.68
C SER A 25 4.62 1.90 4.89
N THR A 26 4.16 0.82 4.24
CA THR A 26 2.89 0.81 3.51
C THR A 26 2.16 -0.49 3.86
N SER A 27 0.88 -0.38 4.21
CA SER A 27 0.02 -1.54 4.47
C SER A 27 -1.04 -1.67 3.39
N ALA A 28 -1.73 -2.82 3.36
CA ALA A 28 -2.83 -3.04 2.43
C ALA A 28 -3.96 -2.02 2.67
N LYS A 29 -4.19 -1.63 3.92
CA LYS A 29 -5.20 -0.62 4.23
C LYS A 29 -4.85 0.72 3.60
N ASP A 30 -3.58 1.12 3.62
CA ASP A 30 -3.15 2.36 2.98
C ASP A 30 -3.47 2.33 1.49
N VAL A 31 -3.21 1.21 0.83
CA VAL A 31 -3.52 1.04 -0.59
C VAL A 31 -5.01 1.06 -0.83
N SER A 32 -5.78 0.33 -0.03
CA SER A 32 -7.24 0.28 -0.16
C SER A 32 -7.85 1.68 -0.01
N ASP A 33 -7.42 2.44 0.97
CA ASP A 33 -7.91 3.81 1.18
C ASP A 33 -7.59 4.70 -0.02
N ALA A 34 -6.40 4.56 -0.61
CA ALA A 34 -6.01 5.33 -1.78
C ALA A 34 -6.85 4.96 -3.01
N LEU A 35 -7.14 3.66 -3.19
CA LEU A 35 -7.98 3.20 -4.30
C LEU A 35 -9.41 3.71 -4.16
N ASP A 36 -9.94 3.71 -2.95
CA ASP A 36 -11.26 4.28 -2.68
C ASP A 36 -11.30 5.76 -3.02
N ALA A 37 -10.26 6.50 -2.65
CA ALA A 37 -10.16 7.92 -2.95
C ALA A 37 -10.04 8.17 -4.46
N ALA A 38 -9.40 7.27 -5.21
CA ALA A 38 -9.28 7.40 -6.66
C ALA A 38 -10.60 7.17 -7.38
N ASN A 39 -11.50 6.39 -6.78
CA ASN A 39 -12.88 6.19 -7.25
C ASN A 39 -12.97 5.82 -8.74
N GLY A 40 -12.16 4.84 -9.18
CA GLY A 40 -12.17 4.36 -10.55
C GLY A 40 -11.42 5.20 -11.56
N GLN A 41 -10.84 6.32 -11.14
CA GLN A 41 -10.05 7.16 -12.04
C GLN A 41 -8.69 6.52 -12.35
N PRO A 42 -8.06 6.89 -13.49
CA PRO A 42 -6.72 6.39 -13.80
C PRO A 42 -5.75 6.66 -12.66
N LEU A 43 -4.92 5.66 -12.36
CA LEU A 43 -4.04 5.68 -11.20
C LEU A 43 -2.61 5.35 -11.63
N GLU A 44 -1.67 6.20 -11.24
CA GLU A 44 -0.25 5.93 -11.41
C GLU A 44 0.28 5.37 -10.09
N VAL A 45 0.91 4.20 -10.16
CA VAL A 45 1.47 3.54 -8.98
C VAL A 45 2.99 3.64 -9.02
N TYR A 46 3.54 4.24 -7.99
CA TYR A 46 4.99 4.37 -7.84
C TYR A 46 5.44 3.44 -6.70
N ILE A 47 6.31 2.49 -7.04
CA ILE A 47 6.80 1.53 -6.06
C ILE A 47 8.26 1.84 -5.75
N ASN A 48 8.53 2.19 -4.50
CA ASN A 48 9.88 2.43 -4.02
C ASN A 48 10.06 1.72 -2.68
N SER A 49 10.08 0.39 -2.74
CA SER A 49 10.14 -0.46 -1.56
C SER A 49 11.12 -1.60 -1.77
N GLY A 50 11.89 -1.90 -0.76
CA GLY A 50 12.78 -3.07 -0.74
C GLY A 50 12.05 -4.37 -0.43
N GLY A 51 10.72 -4.30 -0.23
CA GLY A 51 9.91 -5.46 0.12
C GLY A 51 9.45 -5.40 1.58
N GLY A 52 9.15 -6.56 2.13
CA GLY A 52 8.65 -6.69 3.49
C GLY A 52 7.93 -8.00 3.67
N TYR A 53 6.75 -7.97 4.28
CA TYR A 53 5.97 -9.17 4.56
C TYR A 53 5.30 -9.66 3.28
N VAL A 54 5.52 -10.93 2.94
CA VAL A 54 5.01 -11.53 1.71
C VAL A 54 3.48 -11.47 1.64
N ARG A 55 2.82 -11.80 2.75
CA ARG A 55 1.35 -11.79 2.80
C ARG A 55 0.79 -10.39 2.55
N ALA A 56 1.37 -9.38 3.19
CA ALA A 56 0.93 -7.99 2.98
C ALA A 56 1.17 -7.56 1.54
N GLY A 57 2.29 -7.95 0.95
CA GLY A 57 2.57 -7.67 -0.46
C GLY A 57 1.56 -8.31 -1.39
N ASN A 58 1.17 -9.55 -1.12
CA ASN A 58 0.15 -10.24 -1.90
C ASN A 58 -1.21 -9.56 -1.79
N GLU A 59 -1.59 -9.07 -0.62
CA GLU A 59 -2.83 -8.33 -0.45
C GLU A 59 -2.83 -7.05 -1.30
N ILE A 60 -1.73 -6.32 -1.28
CA ILE A 60 -1.58 -5.10 -2.08
C ILE A 60 -1.68 -5.43 -3.58
N TYR A 61 -1.00 -6.49 -4.02
CA TYR A 61 -1.06 -6.92 -5.41
C TYR A 61 -2.50 -7.22 -5.82
N THR A 62 -3.24 -7.94 -4.98
CA THR A 62 -4.64 -8.29 -5.27
C THR A 62 -5.50 -7.04 -5.39
N LEU A 63 -5.35 -6.08 -4.48
CA LEU A 63 -6.10 -4.83 -4.53
C LEU A 63 -5.84 -4.08 -5.83
N LEU A 64 -4.58 -3.97 -6.23
CA LEU A 64 -4.21 -3.27 -7.47
C LEU A 64 -4.74 -3.99 -8.69
N SER A 65 -4.70 -5.33 -8.68
CA SER A 65 -5.21 -6.13 -9.80
C SER A 65 -6.71 -6.00 -9.99
N GLU A 66 -7.46 -5.78 -8.93
CA GLU A 66 -8.92 -5.65 -8.97
C GLU A 66 -9.37 -4.21 -9.25
N TYR A 67 -8.48 -3.25 -9.16
CA TYR A 67 -8.84 -1.86 -9.42
C TYR A 67 -9.16 -1.65 -10.89
N GLY A 68 -10.29 -1.02 -11.18
CA GLY A 68 -10.81 -0.85 -12.53
C GLY A 68 -10.47 0.46 -13.22
N GLY A 69 -9.61 1.27 -12.62
CA GLY A 69 -9.28 2.59 -13.15
C GLY A 69 -7.93 2.72 -13.88
#